data_4f0a99bdacc46421ebdba399cfe3d1cc
#
_entry.id   4f0a99bdacc46421ebdba399cfe3d1cc
#
_cell.length_a   1.000
_cell.length_b   1.000
_cell.length_c   1.000
_cell.angle_alpha   90.00
_cell.angle_beta   90.00
_cell.angle_gamma   90.00
#
_symmetry.space_group_name_H-M   'P 1'
#
loop_
_entity.id
_entity.type
_entity.pdbx_description
1 polymer ?
#
loop_
_entity_poly.entity_id
_entity_poly.type
_entity_poly.pdbx_seq_one_letter_code
_entity_poly.pdbx_strand_id
1 'polypeptide(L)'
;MSFQPVADHGQQLASPAGKVIGFIDGKAEYEAFAKAVEAAGFPTSTITSLHGEGGIHLLERLKENNFFFGDSEDSIIRLSIRELGLGHYAAAVSVVDHDHALQIANLAKPHGGHGFSYFGTWVSEQLSS
;
A
#
# COMPACT_ATOMS: atom_id res chain seq x y z
N MET A 1 3.23 -7.29 -25.79
CA MET A 1 2.32 -7.36 -25.51
C MET A 1 1.94 -6.82 -24.50
N SER A 2 1.40 -6.37 -24.27
CA SER A 2 1.11 -5.73 -23.31
C SER A 2 0.30 -6.32 -22.54
N PHE A 3 0.15 -6.20 -21.59
CA PHE A 3 -0.59 -6.66 -20.83
C PHE A 3 -1.51 -6.01 -20.40
N GLN A 4 -2.40 -6.36 -19.90
CA GLN A 4 -3.47 -5.85 -19.64
C GLN A 4 -3.58 -5.29 -18.45
N PRO A 5 -3.89 -4.17 -18.34
CA PRO A 5 -4.02 -3.43 -17.15
C PRO A 5 -5.09 -3.92 -16.29
N VAL A 6 -6.10 -4.47 -16.86
CA VAL A 6 -7.16 -4.80 -16.05
C VAL A 6 -6.85 -5.80 -15.05
N ALA A 7 -6.01 -6.66 -15.34
CA ALA A 7 -5.66 -7.64 -14.40
C ALA A 7 -4.78 -7.14 -13.34
N ASP A 8 -4.38 -5.94 -13.48
CA ASP A 8 -3.35 -5.46 -12.68
C ASP A 8 -3.66 -5.15 -11.28
N HIS A 9 -4.90 -4.88 -10.94
CA HIS A 9 -5.15 -4.55 -9.56
C HIS A 9 -4.76 -5.69 -8.64
N GLY A 10 -5.15 -6.89 -8.96
CA GLY A 10 -4.77 -8.04 -8.15
C GLY A 10 -3.29 -8.27 -8.17
N GLN A 11 -2.68 -8.11 -9.32
CA GLN A 11 -1.26 -8.33 -9.43
C GLN A 11 -0.45 -7.29 -8.69
N GLN A 12 -0.89 -6.06 -8.70
CA GLN A 12 -0.21 -5.02 -7.97
C GLN A 12 -0.21 -5.29 -6.48
N LEU A 13 -1.30 -5.85 -5.97
CA LEU A 13 -1.34 -6.17 -4.57
C LEU A 13 -0.58 -7.43 -4.25
N ALA A 14 -0.47 -8.34 -5.20
CA ALA A 14 0.28 -9.56 -4.99
C ALA A 14 1.78 -9.31 -4.95
N SER A 15 2.23 -8.21 -5.55
CA SER A 15 3.65 -7.90 -5.57
C SER A 15 3.88 -6.51 -4.99
N PRO A 16 4.32 -6.40 -3.76
CA PRO A 16 4.58 -5.08 -3.17
C PRO A 16 5.84 -4.39 -3.69
N ALA A 17 6.62 -5.07 -4.53
CA ALA A 17 7.87 -4.47 -5.02
C ALA A 17 7.61 -3.17 -5.77
N GLY A 18 8.41 -2.18 -5.53
CA GLY A 18 8.28 -0.88 -6.16
C GLY A 18 7.16 -0.02 -5.58
N LYS A 19 6.68 -0.36 -4.39
CA LYS A 19 5.59 0.36 -3.77
C LYS A 19 5.92 0.77 -2.36
N VAL A 20 5.26 1.81 -1.91
CA VAL A 20 5.23 2.13 -0.49
C VAL A 20 3.83 1.75 -0.01
N ILE A 21 3.77 1.06 1.11
CA ILE A 21 2.51 0.57 1.67
C ILE A 21 2.39 1.08 3.08
N GLY A 22 1.23 1.60 3.43
CA GLY A 22 0.99 2.09 4.77
C GLY A 22 -0.48 2.12 5.09
N PHE A 23 -0.81 2.64 6.26
CA PHE A 23 -2.17 2.60 6.78
C PHE A 23 -2.63 3.98 7.18
N ILE A 24 -3.91 4.21 7.03
CA ILE A 24 -4.52 5.51 7.33
C ILE A 24 -5.78 5.25 8.14
N ASP A 25 -6.03 6.09 9.11
CA ASP A 25 -7.02 5.82 10.15
C ASP A 25 -8.46 5.69 9.67
N GLY A 26 -8.83 6.33 8.60
CA GLY A 26 -10.22 6.24 8.17
C GLY A 26 -10.44 6.79 6.78
N LYS A 27 -11.70 6.79 6.37
CA LYS A 27 -12.05 7.18 5.00
C LYS A 27 -11.73 8.64 4.71
N ALA A 28 -12.12 9.53 5.61
CA ALA A 28 -11.89 10.95 5.37
C ALA A 28 -10.40 11.25 5.32
N GLU A 29 -9.66 10.63 6.21
CA GLU A 29 -8.20 10.80 6.23
C GLU A 29 -7.56 10.23 4.98
N TYR A 30 -8.06 9.08 4.51
CA TYR A 30 -7.54 8.50 3.28
C TYR A 30 -7.80 9.42 2.09
N GLU A 31 -9.00 9.99 2.02
CA GLU A 31 -9.33 10.88 0.91
C GLU A 31 -8.44 12.13 0.92
N ALA A 32 -8.18 12.67 2.10
CA ALA A 32 -7.28 13.81 2.22
C ALA A 32 -5.85 13.45 1.82
N PHE A 33 -5.40 12.26 2.21
CA PHE A 33 -4.09 11.77 1.82
C PHE A 33 -4.00 11.63 0.30
N ALA A 34 -5.01 11.03 -0.32
CA ALA A 34 -4.99 10.83 -1.77
C ALA A 34 -4.93 12.16 -2.51
N LYS A 35 -5.64 13.17 -2.02
CA LYS A 35 -5.57 14.49 -2.61
C LYS A 35 -4.19 15.12 -2.43
N ALA A 36 -3.57 14.91 -1.29
CA ALA A 36 -2.24 15.44 -1.05
C ALA A 36 -1.21 14.80 -1.97
N VAL A 37 -1.34 13.50 -2.21
CA VAL A 37 -0.45 12.79 -3.12
C VAL A 37 -0.61 13.33 -4.54
N GLU A 38 -1.85 13.52 -4.96
CA GLU A 38 -2.12 14.06 -6.28
C GLU A 38 -1.57 15.47 -6.42
N ALA A 39 -1.77 16.29 -5.39
CA ALA A 39 -1.28 17.68 -5.41
C ALA A 39 0.25 17.73 -5.45
N ALA A 40 0.90 16.72 -4.94
CA ALA A 40 2.36 16.65 -4.98
C ALA A 40 2.90 16.17 -6.32
N GLY A 41 2.02 15.85 -7.26
CA GLY A 41 2.44 15.48 -8.62
C GLY A 41 2.38 14.00 -8.94
N PHE A 42 1.90 13.17 -8.01
CA PHE A 42 1.76 11.74 -8.29
C PHE A 42 0.39 11.48 -8.90
N PRO A 43 0.32 10.77 -10.03
CA PRO A 43 -0.98 10.48 -10.63
C PRO A 43 -1.84 9.62 -9.70
N THR A 44 -3.14 9.84 -9.71
CA THR A 44 -4.05 9.04 -8.89
C THR A 44 -4.00 7.56 -9.26
N SER A 45 -3.65 7.26 -10.50
CA SER A 45 -3.53 5.88 -10.93
C SER A 45 -2.41 5.11 -10.22
N THR A 46 -1.52 5.80 -9.52
CA THR A 46 -0.46 5.13 -8.78
C THR A 46 -0.90 4.68 -7.39
N ILE A 47 -2.09 5.07 -6.96
CA ILE A 47 -2.58 4.78 -5.62
C ILE A 47 -3.59 3.65 -5.67
N THR A 48 -3.40 2.63 -4.85
CA THR A 48 -4.36 1.55 -4.67
C THR A 48 -4.71 1.48 -3.20
N SER A 49 -5.97 1.27 -2.87
CA SER A 49 -6.36 1.16 -1.48
C SER A 49 -7.17 -0.09 -1.22
N LEU A 50 -7.09 -0.57 0.00
CA LEU A 50 -7.93 -1.66 0.47
C LEU A 50 -8.57 -1.24 1.77
N HIS A 51 -9.81 -1.66 1.98
CA HIS A 51 -10.50 -1.40 3.25
C HIS A 51 -11.64 -2.40 3.41
N GLY A 52 -12.11 -2.54 4.64
CA GLY A 52 -13.28 -3.35 4.94
C GLY A 52 -13.09 -4.82 4.65
N GLU A 53 -14.19 -5.54 4.65
CA GLU A 53 -14.18 -6.98 4.48
C GLU A 53 -13.69 -7.40 3.10
N GLY A 54 -14.03 -6.64 2.08
CA GLY A 54 -13.54 -6.95 0.74
C GLY A 54 -12.03 -6.90 0.66
N GLY A 55 -11.43 -5.91 1.30
CA GLY A 55 -9.99 -5.81 1.34
C GLY A 55 -9.36 -6.94 2.14
N ILE A 56 -9.97 -7.30 3.26
CA ILE A 56 -9.49 -8.41 4.08
C ILE A 56 -9.52 -9.70 3.28
N HIS A 57 -10.62 -9.97 2.57
CA HIS A 57 -10.74 -11.19 1.78
C HIS A 57 -9.69 -11.26 0.68
N LEU A 58 -9.40 -10.15 0.04
CA LEU A 58 -8.38 -10.12 -0.99
C LEU A 58 -7.01 -10.45 -0.40
N LEU A 59 -6.69 -9.87 0.74
CA LEU A 59 -5.41 -10.15 1.40
C LEU A 59 -5.31 -11.60 1.86
N GLU A 60 -6.41 -12.14 2.35
CA GLU A 60 -6.43 -13.54 2.77
C GLU A 60 -6.20 -14.47 1.59
N ARG A 61 -6.76 -14.13 0.44
CA ARG A 61 -6.53 -14.94 -0.75
C ARG A 61 -5.08 -14.88 -1.22
N LEU A 62 -4.47 -13.72 -1.13
CA LEU A 62 -3.05 -13.62 -1.47
C LEU A 62 -2.21 -14.52 -0.56
N LYS A 63 -2.56 -14.54 0.71
CA LYS A 63 -1.84 -15.35 1.67
C LYS A 63 -2.05 -16.83 1.41
N GLU A 64 -3.28 -17.22 1.11
CA GLU A 64 -3.62 -18.62 0.89
C GLU A 64 -3.06 -19.21 -0.40
N ASN A 65 -2.87 -18.38 -1.39
CA ASN A 65 -2.40 -18.84 -2.69
C ASN A 65 -0.90 -19.09 -2.72
N ASN A 66 -0.25 -18.96 -1.58
CA ASN A 66 1.15 -19.30 -1.46
C ASN A 66 2.06 -18.61 -2.41
N PHE A 67 1.79 -17.35 -2.67
CA PHE A 67 2.76 -16.59 -3.39
C PHE A 67 4.00 -16.53 -2.55
N PHE A 68 5.15 -16.65 -3.19
CA PHE A 68 6.35 -16.55 -2.47
C PHE A 68 6.67 -15.11 -2.25
N PHE A 69 6.51 -14.66 -1.03
CA PHE A 69 6.95 -13.36 -0.58
C PHE A 69 8.08 -13.60 0.40
N GLY A 70 8.96 -12.69 0.52
CA GLY A 70 9.93 -12.73 1.60
C GLY A 70 9.23 -12.47 2.92
N ASP A 71 9.97 -12.58 4.01
CA ASP A 71 9.40 -12.39 5.34
C ASP A 71 8.76 -11.02 5.49
N SER A 72 9.36 -9.99 4.87
CA SER A 72 8.83 -8.63 4.98
C SER A 72 7.48 -8.52 4.32
N GLU A 73 7.33 -9.14 3.16
CA GLU A 73 6.05 -9.05 2.44
C GLU A 73 4.96 -9.84 3.15
N ASP A 74 5.31 -10.97 3.74
CA ASP A 74 4.34 -11.74 4.50
C ASP A 74 3.89 -10.94 5.72
N SER A 75 4.82 -10.27 6.36
CA SER A 75 4.51 -9.44 7.53
C SER A 75 3.58 -8.30 7.18
N ILE A 76 3.79 -7.66 6.02
CA ILE A 76 2.92 -6.55 5.65
C ILE A 76 1.52 -7.04 5.30
N ILE A 77 1.37 -8.23 4.74
CA ILE A 77 0.05 -8.78 4.47
C ILE A 77 -0.69 -9.04 5.77
N ARG A 78 -0.02 -9.64 6.75
CA ARG A 78 -0.64 -9.91 8.05
C ARG A 78 -1.01 -8.63 8.77
N LEU A 79 -0.12 -7.65 8.74
CA LEU A 79 -0.39 -6.36 9.36
C LEU A 79 -1.55 -5.66 8.67
N SER A 80 -1.62 -5.77 7.34
CA SER A 80 -2.71 -5.15 6.60
C SER A 80 -4.06 -5.74 6.99
N ILE A 81 -4.13 -7.06 7.12
CA ILE A 81 -5.37 -7.70 7.53
C ILE A 81 -5.80 -7.17 8.89
N ARG A 82 -4.85 -7.04 9.81
CA ARG A 82 -5.14 -6.54 11.14
C ARG A 82 -5.63 -5.09 11.10
N GLU A 83 -4.95 -4.26 10.34
CA GLU A 83 -5.30 -2.85 10.24
C GLU A 83 -6.70 -2.66 9.64
N LEU A 84 -7.01 -3.42 8.61
CA LEU A 84 -8.33 -3.34 8.01
C LEU A 84 -9.40 -3.81 8.99
N GLY A 85 -9.08 -4.78 9.82
CA GLY A 85 -10.01 -5.22 10.86
C GLY A 85 -10.29 -4.16 11.90
N LEU A 86 -9.40 -3.19 12.04
CA LEU A 86 -9.59 -2.06 12.94
C LEU A 86 -10.36 -0.90 12.28
N GLY A 87 -10.72 -1.06 11.02
CA GLY A 87 -11.43 -0.01 10.29
C GLY A 87 -10.50 0.94 9.56
N HIS A 88 -9.22 0.64 9.49
CA HIS A 88 -8.26 1.50 8.81
C HIS A 88 -8.20 1.16 7.33
N TYR A 89 -7.62 2.06 6.55
CA TYR A 89 -7.39 1.86 5.13
C TYR A 89 -5.94 1.49 4.92
N ALA A 90 -5.70 0.56 4.02
CA ALA A 90 -4.35 0.29 3.56
C ALA A 90 -4.16 1.01 2.23
N ALA A 91 -3.04 1.68 2.07
CA ALA A 91 -2.74 2.40 0.84
C ALA A 91 -1.41 1.88 0.28
N ALA A 92 -1.40 1.61 -1.02
CA ALA A 92 -0.19 1.22 -1.72
C ALA A 92 0.02 2.23 -2.83
N VAL A 93 1.19 2.83 -2.88
CA VAL A 93 1.50 3.85 -3.89
C VAL A 93 2.74 3.40 -4.65
N SER A 94 2.62 3.34 -5.97
CA SER A 94 3.78 3.01 -6.81
C SER A 94 4.76 4.16 -6.81
N VAL A 95 6.01 3.86 -6.55
CA VAL A 95 7.06 4.88 -6.48
C VAL A 95 8.28 4.40 -7.24
N VAL A 96 9.14 5.32 -7.62
CA VAL A 96 10.33 4.96 -8.41
C VAL A 96 11.56 4.75 -7.54
N ASP A 97 11.61 5.34 -6.36
CA ASP A 97 12.78 5.21 -5.50
C ASP A 97 12.43 5.52 -4.05
N HIS A 98 13.45 5.42 -3.22
CA HIS A 98 13.31 5.67 -1.79
C HIS A 98 12.86 7.08 -1.47
N ASP A 99 13.36 8.06 -2.21
CA ASP A 99 13.00 9.45 -1.93
C ASP A 99 11.53 9.70 -2.18
N HIS A 100 10.98 9.13 -3.24
CA HIS A 100 9.55 9.22 -3.51
C HIS A 100 8.76 8.53 -2.41
N ALA A 101 9.23 7.36 -1.96
CA ALA A 101 8.56 6.63 -0.89
C ALA A 101 8.51 7.45 0.38
N LEU A 102 9.62 8.10 0.72
CA LEU A 102 9.67 8.92 1.91
C LEU A 102 8.73 10.12 1.80
N GLN A 103 8.65 10.71 0.63
CA GLN A 103 7.73 11.82 0.39
C GLN A 103 6.29 11.39 0.62
N ILE A 104 5.91 10.20 0.13
CA ILE A 104 4.56 9.68 0.34
C ILE A 104 4.28 9.47 1.83
N ALA A 105 5.22 8.88 2.55
CA ALA A 105 5.03 8.65 3.98
C ALA A 105 4.86 9.98 4.72
N ASN A 106 5.62 11.00 4.34
CA ASN A 106 5.52 12.31 4.97
C ASN A 106 4.19 12.98 4.66
N LEU A 107 3.66 12.79 3.45
CA LEU A 107 2.36 13.33 3.10
C LEU A 107 1.24 12.67 3.90
N ALA A 108 1.43 11.44 4.31
CA ALA A 108 0.41 10.72 5.06
C ALA A 108 0.34 11.13 6.53
N LYS A 109 1.44 11.59 7.10
CA LYS A 109 1.50 11.88 8.54
C LYS A 109 0.39 12.78 9.05
N PRO A 110 0.12 13.92 8.42
CA PRO A 110 -0.93 14.80 8.95
C PRO A 110 -2.34 14.23 8.78
N HIS A 111 -2.48 13.11 8.09
CA HIS A 111 -3.78 12.51 7.83
C HIS A 111 -3.94 11.16 8.53
N GLY A 112 -3.23 10.98 9.63
CA GLY A 112 -3.36 9.72 10.37
C GLY A 112 -2.59 8.56 9.78
N GLY A 113 -1.64 8.83 8.91
CA GLY A 113 -0.86 7.79 8.29
C GLY A 113 0.15 7.18 9.24
N HIS A 114 0.28 5.86 9.19
CA HIS A 114 1.21 5.15 10.05
C HIS A 114 1.63 3.84 9.39
N GLY A 115 2.71 3.27 9.87
CA GLY A 115 3.15 1.95 9.43
C GLY A 115 3.61 1.90 7.98
N PHE A 116 4.11 3.00 7.45
CA PHE A 116 4.54 3.02 6.05
C PHE A 116 5.87 2.32 5.88
N SER A 117 5.93 1.48 4.86
CA SER A 117 7.15 0.74 4.50
C SER A 117 7.34 0.80 3.00
N TYR A 118 8.59 0.89 2.58
CA TYR A 118 8.95 0.91 1.18
C TYR A 118 9.50 -0.44 0.77
N PHE A 119 8.93 -1.00 -0.29
CA PHE A 119 9.35 -2.29 -0.81
C PHE A 119 10.04 -2.05 -2.15
N GLY A 120 11.34 -1.86 -2.09
CA GLY A 120 12.13 -1.71 -3.30
C GLY A 120 12.33 -3.04 -3.98
N THR A 121 13.10 -3.03 -5.06
CA THR A 121 13.31 -4.24 -5.83
C THR A 121 14.08 -5.28 -5.02
N TRP A 122 15.04 -4.85 -4.24
CA TRP A 122 15.91 -5.76 -3.51
C TRP A 122 15.79 -5.71 -2.01
N VAL A 123 15.19 -4.65 -1.48
CA VAL A 123 15.11 -4.44 -0.04
C VAL A 123 13.77 -3.87 0.35
N SER A 124 13.37 -4.09 1.58
CA SER A 124 12.25 -3.38 2.15
C SER A 124 12.75 -2.53 3.30
N GLU A 125 12.06 -1.45 3.54
CA GLU A 125 12.52 -0.46 4.48
C GLU A 125 11.36 0.21 5.18
N GLN A 126 11.39 0.20 6.50
CA GLN A 126 10.35 0.84 7.28
C GLN A 126 10.61 2.33 7.33
N LEU A 127 9.62 3.12 6.92
CA LEU A 127 9.74 4.57 6.84
C LEU A 127 9.09 5.27 8.01
N SER A 128 8.12 4.61 8.66
CA SER A 128 7.48 5.18 9.82
C SER A 128 6.96 4.05 10.70
N SER A 129 6.77 4.35 11.93
CA SER A 129 6.32 3.34 12.88
C SER A 129 4.82 3.32 13.08
#